data_2c6f882af13d728a8dbb1ca23d85441b
#
_entry.id   2c6f882af13d728a8dbb1ca23d85441b
#
_cell.length_a   1.000
_cell.length_b   1.000
_cell.length_c   1.000
_cell.angle_alpha   90.00
_cell.angle_beta   90.00
_cell.angle_gamma   90.00
#
_symmetry.space_group_name_H-M   'P 1'
#
loop_
_entity.id
_entity.type
_entity.pdbx_description
1 polymer ?
#
loop_
_entity_poly.entity_id
_entity_poly.type
_entity_poly.pdbx_seq_one_letter_code
_entity_poly.pdbx_strand_id
1 'polypeptide(L)'
;MDGVIFERNENESVADAMRILEGYLYTNGVVIKLQKQTVNDSSPVYNQQRNGDPIQNYVARDVSQMQSLMARISGRDNDVIPTKPGSCITHAFIATDPTARDREDINIGLISNTLDNIRVVVSNDNFTREENTVLDRMGEIKSNISRSRGGIERKGAFSVNGLQAQEFLATGLQEDNDEPRYQFEMYINEMTASYKAPGFMLTLDNQRMPPTSYSKEEIIAFWDEISRSVRLRPGTF
;
A
#
# COMPACT_ATOMS: atom_id res chain seq x y z
N MET A 1 26.37 -3.47 -6.19
CA MET A 1 25.21 -3.08 -5.35
C MET A 1 25.78 -2.55 -4.05
N ASP A 2 25.63 -1.27 -3.82
CA ASP A 2 26.21 -0.60 -2.66
C ASP A 2 25.07 -0.29 -1.70
N GLY A 3 25.04 -1.00 -0.57
CA GLY A 3 24.01 -0.83 0.45
C GLY A 3 24.61 -0.77 1.84
N VAL A 4 24.02 0.01 2.70
CA VAL A 4 24.42 0.18 4.10
C VAL A 4 23.20 0.12 5.00
N ILE A 5 23.35 -0.47 6.19
CA ILE A 5 22.30 -0.54 7.20
C ILE A 5 22.79 0.13 8.46
N PHE A 6 21.99 1.03 9.01
CA PHE A 6 22.23 1.70 10.28
C PHE A 6 21.19 1.24 11.31
N GLU A 7 21.62 1.09 12.56
CA GLU A 7 20.72 0.92 13.70
C GLU A 7 20.70 2.23 14.50
N ARG A 8 19.51 2.68 14.90
CA ARG A 8 19.33 3.78 15.84
C ARG A 8 18.23 3.50 16.85
N ASN A 9 18.25 4.20 17.97
CA ASN A 9 17.11 4.20 18.88
C ASN A 9 15.89 4.83 18.19
N GLU A 10 14.70 4.35 18.51
CA GLU A 10 13.45 4.96 18.00
C GLU A 10 13.26 6.33 18.67
N ASN A 11 13.40 6.35 19.99
CA ASN A 11 13.42 7.60 20.75
C ASN A 11 14.87 7.89 21.17
N GLU A 12 15.22 9.12 21.44
CA GLU A 12 16.57 9.51 21.84
C GLU A 12 16.98 9.03 23.24
N SER A 13 16.12 8.26 23.92
CA SER A 13 16.37 7.71 25.25
C SER A 13 17.23 6.46 25.18
N VAL A 14 18.31 6.42 25.96
CA VAL A 14 19.14 5.22 26.15
C VAL A 14 18.40 4.06 26.80
N ALA A 15 17.26 4.32 27.42
CA ALA A 15 16.38 3.29 28.02
C ALA A 15 15.37 2.70 27.04
N ASP A 16 15.37 3.16 25.79
CA ASP A 16 14.44 2.67 24.79
C ASP A 16 14.88 1.30 24.23
N ALA A 17 14.01 0.30 24.34
CA ALA A 17 14.23 -1.01 23.74
C ALA A 17 13.93 -1.02 22.24
N MET A 18 13.13 -0.07 21.77
CA MET A 18 12.76 0.02 20.37
C MET A 18 13.94 0.57 19.55
N ARG A 19 14.21 -0.09 18.45
CA ARG A 19 15.25 0.28 17.49
C ARG A 19 14.65 0.45 16.13
N ILE A 20 15.23 1.31 15.34
CA ILE A 20 14.93 1.44 13.92
C ILE A 20 16.17 1.03 13.13
N LEU A 21 16.01 0.10 12.23
CA LEU A 21 16.96 -0.24 11.19
C LEU A 21 16.64 0.61 9.96
N GLU A 22 17.60 1.32 9.43
CA GLU A 22 17.50 2.09 8.19
C GLU A 22 18.52 1.54 7.19
N GLY A 23 18.00 0.95 6.11
CA GLY A 23 18.80 0.47 5.00
C GLY A 23 18.76 1.46 3.84
N TYR A 24 19.90 1.76 3.26
CA TYR A 24 20.01 2.57 2.05
C TYR A 24 20.69 1.74 0.97
N LEU A 25 20.04 1.66 -0.17
CA LEU A 25 20.47 0.90 -1.33
C LEU A 25 20.57 1.83 -2.54
N TYR A 26 21.75 1.87 -3.20
CA TYR A 26 21.90 2.49 -4.49
C TYR A 26 21.93 1.44 -5.60
N THR A 27 21.02 1.55 -6.55
CA THR A 27 20.91 0.60 -7.68
C THR A 27 20.31 1.28 -8.90
N ASN A 28 20.95 1.14 -10.05
CA ASN A 28 20.50 1.68 -11.34
C ASN A 28 20.06 3.15 -11.30
N GLY A 29 20.83 4.00 -10.64
CA GLY A 29 20.54 5.44 -10.55
C GLY A 29 19.49 5.82 -9.51
N VAL A 30 18.95 4.85 -8.76
CA VAL A 30 17.91 5.07 -7.75
C VAL A 30 18.48 4.82 -6.35
N VAL A 31 18.17 5.70 -5.41
CA VAL A 31 18.41 5.50 -3.97
C VAL A 31 17.11 5.02 -3.33
N ILE A 32 17.17 3.88 -2.67
CA ILE A 32 16.01 3.28 -1.98
C ILE A 32 16.30 3.25 -0.50
N LYS A 33 15.40 3.81 0.31
CA LYS A 33 15.42 3.71 1.76
C LYS A 33 14.48 2.62 2.22
N LEU A 34 14.99 1.71 3.04
CA LEU A 34 14.22 0.70 3.77
C LEU A 34 14.21 1.09 5.25
N GLN A 35 13.12 0.81 5.93
CA GLN A 35 13.00 1.04 7.36
C GLN A 35 12.27 -0.11 8.02
N LYS A 36 12.77 -0.55 9.19
CA LYS A 36 12.15 -1.58 10.00
C LYS A 36 12.30 -1.27 11.47
N GLN A 37 11.21 -1.36 12.22
CA GLN A 37 11.26 -1.39 13.68
C GLN A 37 11.73 -2.77 14.16
N THR A 38 12.56 -2.79 15.20
CA THR A 38 13.06 -3.99 15.87
C THR A 38 13.22 -3.74 17.36
N VAL A 39 13.53 -4.76 18.13
CA VAL A 39 13.66 -4.69 19.58
C VAL A 39 15.05 -5.10 19.98
N ASN A 40 15.65 -4.32 20.90
CA ASN A 40 16.86 -4.70 21.63
C ASN A 40 16.76 -4.22 23.09
N ASP A 41 16.28 -5.08 23.96
CA ASP A 41 16.12 -4.81 25.38
C ASP A 41 17.28 -5.37 26.23
N SER A 42 18.44 -5.63 25.61
CA SER A 42 19.63 -6.17 26.29
C SER A 42 20.34 -5.14 27.20
N SER A 43 19.87 -3.89 27.24
CA SER A 43 20.50 -2.86 28.07
C SER A 43 20.34 -3.17 29.56
N PRO A 44 21.33 -2.77 30.41
CA PRO A 44 21.26 -2.97 31.86
C PRO A 44 20.04 -2.34 32.53
N VAL A 45 19.48 -1.27 31.95
CA VAL A 45 18.28 -0.60 32.45
C VAL A 45 17.06 -1.53 32.39
N TYR A 46 16.91 -2.30 31.32
CA TYR A 46 15.82 -3.29 31.19
C TYR A 46 16.05 -4.54 32.02
N ASN A 47 17.29 -4.90 32.34
CA ASN A 47 17.56 -6.06 33.19
C ASN A 47 16.91 -5.97 34.57
N GLN A 48 16.77 -4.76 35.11
CA GLN A 48 16.10 -4.50 36.39
C GLN A 48 14.57 -4.57 36.30
N GLN A 49 14.00 -4.34 35.12
CA GLN A 49 12.54 -4.30 34.90
C GLN A 49 11.94 -5.64 34.47
N ARG A 50 12.77 -6.56 33.98
CA ARG A 50 12.32 -7.80 33.34
C ARG A 50 11.78 -8.88 34.28
N ASN A 51 11.99 -8.78 35.59
CA ASN A 51 11.52 -9.79 36.57
C ASN A 51 11.78 -11.24 36.15
N GLY A 52 12.87 -11.53 35.43
CA GLY A 52 13.23 -12.86 34.96
C GLY A 52 12.76 -13.19 33.54
N ASP A 53 12.07 -12.31 32.81
CA ASP A 53 11.72 -12.52 31.42
C ASP A 53 12.96 -12.58 30.50
N PRO A 54 12.93 -13.39 29.43
CA PRO A 54 14.06 -13.54 28.53
C PRO A 54 14.37 -12.25 27.78
N ILE A 55 15.66 -12.02 27.52
CA ILE A 55 16.12 -10.90 26.69
C ILE A 55 15.56 -11.03 25.28
N GLN A 56 14.94 -9.95 24.80
CA GLN A 56 14.50 -9.83 23.42
C GLN A 56 15.51 -8.96 22.63
N ASN A 57 16.22 -9.60 21.71
CA ASN A 57 17.10 -8.89 20.79
C ASN A 57 16.95 -9.50 19.39
N TYR A 58 16.25 -8.80 18.54
CA TYR A 58 15.94 -9.23 17.17
C TYR A 58 16.77 -8.52 16.10
N VAL A 59 17.68 -7.61 16.50
CA VAL A 59 18.45 -6.76 15.58
C VAL A 59 19.21 -7.59 14.54
N ALA A 60 19.99 -8.59 14.97
CA ALA A 60 20.79 -9.39 14.04
C ALA A 60 19.93 -10.16 13.02
N ARG A 61 18.80 -10.73 13.46
CA ARG A 61 17.83 -11.40 12.59
C ARG A 61 17.27 -10.42 11.57
N ASP A 62 16.85 -9.25 12.04
CA ASP A 62 16.16 -8.27 11.22
C ASP A 62 17.12 -7.56 10.24
N VAL A 63 18.39 -7.38 10.62
CA VAL A 63 19.46 -6.95 9.70
C VAL A 63 19.65 -7.97 8.59
N SER A 64 19.72 -9.28 8.91
CA SER A 64 19.85 -10.34 7.92
C SER A 64 18.65 -10.38 6.96
N GLN A 65 17.43 -10.20 7.47
CA GLN A 65 16.22 -10.11 6.64
C GLN A 65 16.26 -8.89 5.72
N MET A 66 16.66 -7.73 6.23
CA MET A 66 16.80 -6.52 5.42
C MET A 66 17.86 -6.67 4.34
N GLN A 67 19.01 -7.28 4.63
CA GLN A 67 20.05 -7.59 3.63
C GLN A 67 19.52 -8.52 2.53
N SER A 68 18.78 -9.56 2.91
CA SER A 68 18.14 -10.48 1.96
C SER A 68 17.13 -9.77 1.07
N LEU A 69 16.33 -8.86 1.61
CA LEU A 69 15.41 -8.03 0.84
C LEU A 69 16.17 -7.08 -0.10
N MET A 70 17.18 -6.38 0.40
CA MET A 70 18.00 -5.46 -0.41
C MET A 70 18.62 -6.16 -1.62
N ALA A 71 19.04 -7.42 -1.48
CA ALA A 71 19.62 -8.20 -2.57
C ALA A 71 18.63 -8.49 -3.72
N ARG A 72 17.32 -8.39 -3.47
CA ARG A 72 16.24 -8.62 -4.45
C ARG A 72 15.71 -7.33 -5.08
N ILE A 73 16.11 -6.17 -4.57
CA ILE A 73 15.64 -4.88 -5.07
C ILE A 73 16.53 -4.38 -6.20
N SER A 74 15.92 -3.89 -7.26
CA SER A 74 16.59 -3.20 -8.36
C SER A 74 15.89 -1.89 -8.70
N GLY A 75 16.67 -0.83 -8.92
CA GLY A 75 16.15 0.42 -9.47
C GLY A 75 15.68 0.23 -10.92
N ARG A 76 14.66 0.96 -11.34
CA ARG A 76 14.15 0.97 -12.70
C ARG A 76 13.45 2.29 -13.03
N ASP A 77 13.32 2.60 -14.30
CA ASP A 77 12.41 3.65 -14.75
C ASP A 77 10.95 3.17 -14.62
N ASN A 78 10.03 4.09 -14.31
CA ASN A 78 8.63 3.72 -14.05
C ASN A 78 7.89 3.16 -15.27
N ASP A 79 8.29 3.52 -16.48
CA ASP A 79 7.76 3.04 -17.75
C ASP A 79 8.29 1.66 -18.14
N VAL A 80 9.38 1.21 -17.53
CA VAL A 80 9.92 -0.15 -17.76
C VAL A 80 9.10 -1.16 -16.97
N ILE A 81 8.41 -2.04 -17.67
CA ILE A 81 7.61 -3.12 -17.09
C ILE A 81 8.45 -4.39 -16.92
N PRO A 82 8.79 -4.81 -15.70
CA PRO A 82 9.55 -6.06 -15.48
C PRO A 82 8.73 -7.28 -15.92
N THR A 83 9.42 -8.29 -16.48
CA THR A 83 8.78 -9.55 -16.91
C THR A 83 9.01 -10.71 -15.94
N LYS A 84 9.84 -10.52 -14.92
CA LYS A 84 10.11 -11.53 -13.88
C LYS A 84 9.05 -11.46 -12.78
N PRO A 85 8.77 -12.57 -12.06
CA PRO A 85 7.94 -12.53 -10.86
C PRO A 85 8.47 -11.56 -9.80
N GLY A 86 7.57 -10.81 -9.18
CA GLY A 86 7.92 -9.83 -8.15
C GLY A 86 6.99 -8.61 -8.16
N SER A 87 7.28 -7.68 -7.30
CA SER A 87 6.45 -6.51 -7.03
C SER A 87 7.09 -5.23 -7.55
N CYS A 88 6.30 -4.40 -8.22
CA CYS A 88 6.71 -3.08 -8.68
C CYS A 88 6.36 -2.04 -7.63
N ILE A 89 7.34 -1.21 -7.30
CA ILE A 89 7.14 0.03 -6.55
C ILE A 89 7.69 1.19 -7.38
N THR A 90 7.42 2.42 -6.98
CA THR A 90 7.91 3.61 -7.68
C THR A 90 9.43 3.55 -7.81
N HIS A 91 9.93 3.65 -9.04
CA HIS A 91 11.35 3.59 -9.41
C HIS A 91 12.09 2.32 -8.98
N ALA A 92 11.40 1.26 -8.53
CA ALA A 92 12.06 0.02 -8.17
C ALA A 92 11.22 -1.23 -8.48
N PHE A 93 11.91 -2.37 -8.44
CA PHE A 93 11.34 -3.70 -8.57
C PHE A 93 11.93 -4.61 -7.49
N ILE A 94 11.07 -5.35 -6.81
CA ILE A 94 11.42 -6.34 -5.79
C ILE A 94 11.19 -7.73 -6.40
N ALA A 95 12.25 -8.45 -6.72
CA ALA A 95 12.12 -9.81 -7.24
C ALA A 95 11.55 -10.76 -6.16
N THR A 96 10.62 -11.62 -6.55
CA THR A 96 10.09 -12.66 -5.67
C THR A 96 11.21 -13.59 -5.21
N ASP A 97 11.20 -13.95 -3.93
CA ASP A 97 11.99 -15.06 -3.42
C ASP A 97 11.25 -16.39 -3.73
N PRO A 98 11.79 -17.25 -4.58
CA PRO A 98 11.12 -18.51 -4.91
C PRO A 98 11.01 -19.48 -3.72
N THR A 99 11.79 -19.25 -2.67
CA THR A 99 11.85 -20.10 -1.46
C THR A 99 11.02 -19.55 -0.29
N ALA A 100 10.72 -18.26 -0.30
CA ALA A 100 9.95 -17.59 0.73
C ALA A 100 8.64 -17.04 0.15
N ARG A 101 7.54 -17.20 0.91
CA ARG A 101 6.27 -16.54 0.63
C ARG A 101 6.22 -15.28 1.49
N ASP A 102 6.80 -14.22 0.99
CA ASP A 102 6.76 -12.94 1.70
C ASP A 102 5.30 -12.45 1.79
N ARG A 103 4.96 -11.91 2.95
CA ARG A 103 3.74 -11.13 3.09
C ARG A 103 4.01 -9.75 2.53
N GLU A 104 3.18 -9.32 1.60
CA GLU A 104 3.29 -8.03 0.93
C GLU A 104 2.01 -7.24 1.10
N ASP A 105 2.14 -6.02 1.56
CA ASP A 105 1.13 -4.98 1.54
C ASP A 105 1.79 -3.74 0.91
N ILE A 106 1.40 -3.45 -0.32
CA ILE A 106 2.00 -2.38 -1.13
C ILE A 106 0.93 -1.33 -1.41
N ASN A 107 1.18 -0.11 -0.95
CA ASN A 107 0.32 1.03 -1.20
C ASN A 107 1.08 2.09 -1.98
N ILE A 108 0.57 2.47 -3.14
CA ILE A 108 1.15 3.48 -4.03
C ILE A 108 0.16 4.61 -4.21
N GLY A 109 0.47 5.77 -3.66
CA GLY A 109 -0.28 7.00 -3.90
C GLY A 109 0.25 7.72 -5.14
N LEU A 110 -0.64 8.04 -6.05
CA LEU A 110 -0.37 8.81 -7.27
C LEU A 110 -1.06 10.18 -7.14
N ILE A 111 -0.27 11.22 -7.19
CA ILE A 111 -0.75 12.60 -7.29
C ILE A 111 -0.28 13.11 -8.65
N SER A 112 -1.22 13.47 -9.51
CA SER A 112 -0.90 14.00 -10.82
C SER A 112 -0.80 15.52 -10.76
N ASN A 113 0.21 16.09 -11.41
CA ASN A 113 0.32 17.54 -11.59
C ASN A 113 -0.77 18.11 -12.54
N THR A 114 -1.47 17.23 -13.25
CA THR A 114 -2.53 17.57 -14.21
C THR A 114 -3.93 17.25 -13.68
N LEU A 115 -4.04 16.38 -12.67
CA LEU A 115 -5.29 16.06 -11.99
C LEU A 115 -5.37 16.89 -10.71
N ASP A 116 -6.07 18.00 -10.83
CA ASP A 116 -6.22 18.99 -9.79
C ASP A 116 -6.92 18.41 -8.57
N ASN A 117 -6.17 18.30 -7.46
CA ASN A 117 -6.68 17.88 -6.15
C ASN A 117 -7.41 16.52 -6.12
N ILE A 118 -6.95 15.57 -6.93
CA ILE A 118 -7.42 14.20 -6.95
C ILE A 118 -6.25 13.26 -6.64
N ARG A 119 -6.48 12.32 -5.75
CA ARG A 119 -5.55 11.26 -5.40
C ARG A 119 -6.04 9.93 -5.95
N VAL A 120 -5.14 9.18 -6.56
CA VAL A 120 -5.36 7.77 -6.91
C VAL A 120 -4.43 6.92 -6.07
N VAL A 121 -4.96 5.89 -5.42
CA VAL A 121 -4.19 4.94 -4.62
C VAL A 121 -4.38 3.54 -5.20
N VAL A 122 -3.29 2.85 -5.40
CA VAL A 122 -3.25 1.43 -5.75
C VAL A 122 -2.74 0.68 -4.53
N SER A 123 -3.54 -0.26 -4.05
CA SER A 123 -3.17 -1.15 -2.95
C SER A 123 -3.16 -2.60 -3.41
N ASN A 124 -2.17 -3.34 -2.96
CA ASN A 124 -2.00 -4.75 -3.29
C ASN A 124 -1.57 -5.52 -2.03
N ASP A 125 -2.38 -6.47 -1.59
CA ASP A 125 -2.16 -7.27 -0.38
C ASP A 125 -2.32 -8.76 -0.71
N ASN A 126 -1.34 -9.57 -0.35
CA ASN A 126 -1.34 -10.99 -0.68
C ASN A 126 -1.73 -11.92 0.49
N PHE A 127 -2.12 -11.38 1.63
CA PHE A 127 -2.39 -12.17 2.85
C PHE A 127 -3.68 -11.81 3.60
N THR A 128 -4.17 -10.59 3.49
CA THR A 128 -5.43 -10.16 4.13
C THR A 128 -6.62 -10.61 3.29
N ARG A 129 -7.60 -11.20 3.92
CA ARG A 129 -8.85 -11.61 3.28
C ARG A 129 -10.02 -11.01 4.03
N GLU A 130 -10.93 -10.42 3.29
CA GLU A 130 -12.20 -9.97 3.84
C GLU A 130 -13.18 -11.15 3.97
N GLU A 131 -14.08 -11.07 4.95
CA GLU A 131 -15.15 -12.06 5.11
C GLU A 131 -16.27 -11.88 4.08
N ASN A 132 -16.47 -10.64 3.64
CA ASN A 132 -17.53 -10.25 2.73
C ASN A 132 -16.97 -9.34 1.63
N THR A 133 -17.59 -9.35 0.45
CA THR A 133 -17.21 -8.44 -0.63
C THR A 133 -17.66 -7.01 -0.34
N VAL A 134 -17.10 -6.04 -1.06
CA VAL A 134 -17.53 -4.64 -0.96
C VAL A 134 -19.03 -4.49 -1.25
N LEU A 135 -19.59 -5.26 -2.17
CA LEU A 135 -21.01 -5.21 -2.49
C LEU A 135 -21.90 -5.76 -1.36
N ASP A 136 -21.42 -6.74 -0.61
CA ASP A 136 -22.11 -7.25 0.59
C ASP A 136 -22.11 -6.22 1.73
N ARG A 137 -21.04 -5.42 1.83
CA ARG A 137 -20.87 -4.35 2.84
C ARG A 137 -21.55 -3.03 2.47
N MET A 138 -22.23 -2.95 1.32
CA MET A 138 -22.82 -1.69 0.82
C MET A 138 -23.85 -1.05 1.77
N GLY A 139 -24.49 -1.83 2.63
CA GLY A 139 -25.40 -1.28 3.64
C GLY A 139 -24.68 -0.37 4.63
N GLU A 140 -23.55 -0.81 5.16
CA GLU A 140 -22.69 -0.06 6.07
C GLU A 140 -22.02 1.13 5.36
N ILE A 141 -21.46 0.90 4.17
CA ILE A 141 -20.82 1.93 3.35
C ILE A 141 -21.80 3.06 3.07
N LYS A 142 -23.02 2.75 2.66
CA LYS A 142 -24.09 3.75 2.40
C LYS A 142 -24.42 4.55 3.66
N SER A 143 -24.48 3.91 4.83
CA SER A 143 -24.72 4.61 6.11
C SER A 143 -23.61 5.63 6.39
N ASN A 144 -22.36 5.28 6.15
CA ASN A 144 -21.22 6.19 6.34
C ASN A 144 -21.24 7.36 5.34
N ILE A 145 -21.52 7.08 4.06
CA ILE A 145 -21.61 8.10 3.01
C ILE A 145 -22.75 9.08 3.28
N SER A 146 -23.89 8.59 3.80
CA SER A 146 -25.05 9.46 4.12
C SER A 146 -24.71 10.51 5.19
N ARG A 147 -23.74 10.25 6.07
CA ARG A 147 -23.26 11.25 7.05
C ARG A 147 -22.56 12.44 6.40
N SER A 148 -21.93 12.21 5.24
CA SER A 148 -21.34 13.28 4.42
C SER A 148 -22.34 13.88 3.42
N ARG A 149 -23.64 13.77 3.68
CA ARG A 149 -24.71 14.24 2.77
C ARG A 149 -24.56 13.70 1.34
N GLY A 150 -24.05 12.48 1.24
CA GLY A 150 -23.66 11.83 0.00
C GLY A 150 -24.59 10.71 -0.43
N GLY A 151 -24.30 10.15 -1.60
CA GLY A 151 -24.99 9.03 -2.21
C GLY A 151 -24.08 8.13 -3.01
N ILE A 152 -24.64 7.00 -3.43
CA ILE A 152 -23.98 6.07 -4.35
C ILE A 152 -24.41 6.40 -5.77
N GLU A 153 -23.46 6.81 -6.61
CA GLU A 153 -23.66 7.09 -8.03
C GLU A 153 -23.74 5.80 -8.85
N ARG A 154 -22.85 4.86 -8.55
CA ARG A 154 -22.78 3.58 -9.23
C ARG A 154 -22.20 2.50 -8.31
N LYS A 155 -22.67 1.27 -8.45
CA LYS A 155 -22.06 0.09 -7.84
C LYS A 155 -22.34 -1.15 -8.69
N GLY A 156 -21.46 -2.11 -8.65
CA GLY A 156 -21.68 -3.38 -9.34
C GLY A 156 -20.41 -4.21 -9.50
N ALA A 157 -20.60 -5.41 -10.04
CA ALA A 157 -19.53 -6.29 -10.44
C ALA A 157 -19.33 -6.21 -11.96
N PHE A 158 -18.08 -6.34 -12.42
CA PHE A 158 -17.74 -6.36 -13.83
C PHE A 158 -16.45 -7.17 -14.06
N SER A 159 -16.20 -7.52 -15.32
CA SER A 159 -14.97 -8.17 -15.72
C SER A 159 -14.05 -7.17 -16.43
N VAL A 160 -12.78 -7.14 -16.05
CA VAL A 160 -11.76 -6.29 -16.67
C VAL A 160 -10.51 -7.13 -16.97
N ASN A 161 -10.14 -7.24 -18.23
CA ASN A 161 -8.95 -7.98 -18.69
C ASN A 161 -8.81 -9.39 -18.06
N GLY A 162 -9.94 -10.09 -17.91
CA GLY A 162 -10.02 -11.44 -17.31
C GLY A 162 -10.11 -11.48 -15.79
N LEU A 163 -10.04 -10.32 -15.13
CA LEU A 163 -10.20 -10.19 -13.67
C LEU A 163 -11.65 -9.91 -13.31
N GLN A 164 -12.14 -10.49 -12.20
CA GLN A 164 -13.46 -10.20 -11.65
C GLN A 164 -13.31 -9.07 -10.64
N ALA A 165 -13.95 -7.95 -10.90
CA ALA A 165 -13.89 -6.75 -10.08
C ALA A 165 -15.27 -6.37 -9.55
N GLN A 166 -15.28 -5.73 -8.39
CA GLN A 166 -16.45 -5.07 -7.81
C GLN A 166 -16.11 -3.62 -7.53
N GLU A 167 -17.04 -2.72 -7.76
CA GLU A 167 -16.82 -1.30 -7.51
C GLU A 167 -18.01 -0.61 -6.86
N PHE A 168 -17.74 0.50 -6.20
CA PHE A 168 -18.72 1.53 -5.92
C PHE A 168 -18.13 2.92 -6.16
N LEU A 169 -18.99 3.82 -6.61
CA LEU A 169 -18.71 5.24 -6.78
C LEU A 169 -19.64 6.01 -5.87
N ALA A 170 -19.08 6.77 -4.96
CA ALA A 170 -19.83 7.59 -4.02
C ALA A 170 -19.43 9.06 -4.16
N THR A 171 -20.41 9.92 -3.99
CA THR A 171 -20.22 11.37 -3.90
C THR A 171 -20.82 11.89 -2.61
N GLY A 172 -20.37 13.05 -2.17
CA GLY A 172 -20.88 13.71 -0.97
C GLY A 172 -20.29 15.09 -0.83
N LEU A 173 -20.24 15.59 0.38
CA LEU A 173 -19.60 16.84 0.73
C LEU A 173 -18.47 16.61 1.73
N GLN A 174 -17.42 17.39 1.65
CA GLN A 174 -16.36 17.43 2.64
C GLN A 174 -16.90 18.04 3.95
N GLU A 175 -16.43 17.52 5.08
CA GLU A 175 -16.93 17.96 6.41
C GLU A 175 -16.50 19.38 6.74
N ASP A 176 -15.35 19.82 6.22
CA ASP A 176 -14.71 21.06 6.65
C ASP A 176 -15.19 22.30 5.87
N ASN A 177 -15.68 22.12 4.62
CA ASN A 177 -15.91 23.25 3.72
C ASN A 177 -17.12 23.08 2.77
N ASP A 178 -17.89 22.01 2.92
CA ASP A 178 -19.05 21.67 2.07
C ASP A 178 -18.73 21.52 0.56
N GLU A 179 -17.46 21.37 0.20
CA GLU A 179 -17.06 21.17 -1.18
C GLU A 179 -17.33 19.72 -1.63
N PRO A 180 -17.49 19.48 -2.95
CA PRO A 180 -17.72 18.12 -3.46
C PRO A 180 -16.65 17.13 -3.02
N ARG A 181 -17.09 15.99 -2.51
CA ARG A 181 -16.26 14.85 -2.16
C ARG A 181 -16.54 13.68 -3.08
N TYR A 182 -15.49 13.06 -3.56
CA TYR A 182 -15.51 11.85 -4.37
C TYR A 182 -14.82 10.73 -3.62
N GLN A 183 -15.41 9.52 -3.68
CA GLN A 183 -14.81 8.29 -3.14
C GLN A 183 -15.22 7.14 -4.05
N PHE A 184 -14.32 6.75 -4.94
CA PHE A 184 -14.52 5.66 -5.89
C PHE A 184 -13.54 4.55 -5.57
N GLU A 185 -14.04 3.34 -5.46
CA GLU A 185 -13.24 2.20 -5.07
C GLU A 185 -13.58 0.99 -5.93
N MET A 186 -12.55 0.25 -6.32
CA MET A 186 -12.64 -1.01 -7.03
C MET A 186 -11.81 -2.07 -6.31
N TYR A 187 -12.36 -3.26 -6.23
CA TYR A 187 -11.77 -4.39 -5.52
C TYR A 187 -11.70 -5.63 -6.40
N ILE A 188 -10.60 -6.39 -6.25
CA ILE A 188 -10.38 -7.68 -6.89
C ILE A 188 -9.83 -8.64 -5.83
N ASN A 189 -10.32 -9.88 -5.78
CA ASN A 189 -9.87 -10.94 -4.87
C ASN A 189 -10.00 -10.64 -3.36
N GLU A 190 -10.91 -9.79 -2.91
CA GLU A 190 -11.06 -9.42 -1.49
C GLU A 190 -11.12 -10.65 -0.56
N MET A 191 -11.93 -11.65 -0.90
CA MET A 191 -12.15 -12.85 -0.08
C MET A 191 -11.10 -13.94 -0.31
N THR A 192 -10.34 -13.86 -1.39
CA THR A 192 -9.48 -14.96 -1.87
C THR A 192 -8.01 -14.58 -1.99
N ALA A 193 -7.64 -13.40 -1.48
CA ALA A 193 -6.29 -12.88 -1.54
C ALA A 193 -5.25 -13.96 -1.21
N SER A 194 -4.25 -14.07 -2.05
CA SER A 194 -3.18 -15.06 -1.94
C SER A 194 -1.94 -14.58 -2.67
N TYR A 195 -0.83 -15.27 -2.45
CA TYR A 195 0.42 -14.99 -3.15
C TYR A 195 0.29 -14.98 -4.69
N LYS A 196 -0.55 -15.86 -5.28
CA LYS A 196 -0.77 -15.92 -6.74
C LYS A 196 -1.95 -15.08 -7.24
N ALA A 197 -2.79 -14.61 -6.35
CA ALA A 197 -3.96 -13.80 -6.66
C ALA A 197 -4.15 -12.81 -5.51
N PRO A 198 -3.28 -11.79 -5.39
CA PRO A 198 -3.37 -10.84 -4.30
C PRO A 198 -4.69 -10.06 -4.35
N GLY A 199 -5.15 -9.64 -3.18
CA GLY A 199 -6.19 -8.65 -3.06
C GLY A 199 -5.70 -7.34 -3.66
N PHE A 200 -6.50 -6.73 -4.51
CA PHE A 200 -6.17 -5.48 -5.16
C PHE A 200 -7.29 -4.48 -4.91
N MET A 201 -6.90 -3.26 -4.56
CA MET A 201 -7.81 -2.13 -4.42
C MET A 201 -7.28 -0.94 -5.22
N LEU A 202 -8.15 -0.34 -6.00
CA LEU A 202 -7.93 0.94 -6.64
C LEU A 202 -8.88 1.96 -6.00
N THR A 203 -8.35 3.06 -5.52
CA THR A 203 -9.13 4.16 -4.93
C THR A 203 -8.87 5.44 -5.68
N LEU A 204 -9.93 6.21 -5.92
CA LEU A 204 -9.84 7.61 -6.32
C LEU A 204 -10.60 8.43 -5.27
N ASP A 205 -9.94 9.40 -4.69
CA ASP A 205 -10.56 10.30 -3.72
C ASP A 205 -9.96 11.71 -3.75
N ASN A 206 -10.69 12.66 -3.19
CA ASN A 206 -10.23 14.03 -2.92
C ASN A 206 -10.45 14.44 -1.46
N GLN A 207 -10.54 13.48 -0.54
CA GLN A 207 -10.79 13.75 0.87
C GLN A 207 -9.69 14.62 1.48
N ARG A 208 -10.09 15.70 2.16
CA ARG A 208 -9.19 16.70 2.77
C ARG A 208 -8.23 17.36 1.80
N MET A 209 -8.59 17.40 0.54
CA MET A 209 -7.89 18.16 -0.48
C MET A 209 -8.67 19.43 -0.82
N PRO A 210 -8.02 20.45 -1.38
CA PRO A 210 -8.74 21.60 -1.95
C PRO A 210 -9.77 21.16 -2.99
N PRO A 211 -10.74 21.99 -3.35
CA PRO A 211 -11.70 21.67 -4.39
C PRO A 211 -10.99 21.33 -5.71
N THR A 212 -11.55 20.39 -6.44
CA THR A 212 -11.12 20.10 -7.82
C THR A 212 -11.88 20.98 -8.80
N SER A 213 -11.23 21.35 -9.90
CA SER A 213 -11.86 22.06 -11.01
C SER A 213 -12.69 21.14 -11.92
N TYR A 214 -12.57 19.84 -11.78
CA TYR A 214 -13.27 18.87 -12.61
C TYR A 214 -14.72 18.67 -12.15
N SER A 215 -15.62 18.56 -13.12
CA SER A 215 -17.00 18.15 -12.87
C SER A 215 -17.08 16.68 -12.42
N LYS A 216 -18.19 16.32 -11.82
CA LYS A 216 -18.46 14.92 -11.42
C LYS A 216 -18.37 13.98 -12.61
N GLU A 217 -18.90 14.37 -13.75
CA GLU A 217 -18.91 13.57 -14.98
C GLU A 217 -17.49 13.34 -15.53
N GLU A 218 -16.63 14.33 -15.46
CA GLU A 218 -15.21 14.21 -15.86
C GLU A 218 -14.44 13.27 -14.93
N ILE A 219 -14.68 13.35 -13.62
CA ILE A 219 -14.06 12.46 -12.65
C ILE A 219 -14.55 11.01 -12.83
N ILE A 220 -15.83 10.80 -13.11
CA ILE A 220 -16.37 9.45 -13.40
C ILE A 220 -15.76 8.92 -14.71
N ALA A 221 -15.65 9.74 -15.75
CA ALA A 221 -15.01 9.33 -17.00
C ALA A 221 -13.54 8.94 -16.79
N PHE A 222 -12.80 9.73 -16.02
CA PHE A 222 -11.43 9.41 -15.65
C PHE A 222 -11.35 8.10 -14.83
N TRP A 223 -12.25 7.91 -13.87
CA TRP A 223 -12.35 6.63 -13.14
C TRP A 223 -12.56 5.45 -14.07
N ASP A 224 -13.48 5.58 -15.03
CA ASP A 224 -13.76 4.51 -15.98
C ASP A 224 -12.52 4.18 -16.82
N GLU A 225 -11.76 5.18 -17.23
CA GLU A 225 -10.52 4.95 -17.98
C GLU A 225 -9.49 4.18 -17.14
N ILE A 226 -9.18 4.65 -15.93
CA ILE A 226 -8.16 4.01 -15.09
C ILE A 226 -8.58 2.64 -14.59
N SER A 227 -9.82 2.48 -14.10
CA SER A 227 -10.31 1.21 -13.55
C SER A 227 -10.44 0.13 -14.62
N ARG A 228 -10.82 0.48 -15.85
CA ARG A 228 -10.92 -0.47 -16.98
C ARG A 228 -9.57 -0.75 -17.65
N SER A 229 -8.51 0.00 -17.31
CA SER A 229 -7.14 -0.27 -17.76
C SER A 229 -6.41 -1.31 -16.91
N VAL A 230 -6.93 -1.65 -15.73
CA VAL A 230 -6.30 -2.59 -14.80
C VAL A 230 -6.12 -3.96 -15.46
N ARG A 231 -4.91 -4.49 -15.35
CA ARG A 231 -4.53 -5.81 -15.88
C ARG A 231 -3.36 -6.40 -15.11
N LEU A 232 -3.26 -7.70 -15.09
CA LEU A 232 -2.07 -8.37 -14.59
C LEU A 232 -0.88 -8.07 -15.50
N ARG A 233 0.25 -7.82 -14.89
CA ARG A 233 1.52 -7.70 -15.58
C ARG A 233 1.94 -9.07 -16.14
N PRO A 234 2.46 -9.17 -17.35
CA PRO A 234 2.98 -10.43 -17.88
C PRO A 234 4.08 -11.03 -16.97
N GLY A 235 4.01 -12.33 -16.70
CA GLY A 235 5.00 -13.02 -15.89
C GLY A 235 4.97 -12.70 -14.40
N THR A 236 3.82 -12.24 -13.87
CA THR A 236 3.68 -11.86 -12.45
C THR A 236 3.80 -13.05 -11.49
N PHE A 237 3.38 -14.25 -11.92
CA PHE A 237 3.35 -15.48 -11.12
C PHE A 237 3.99 -16.64 -11.85
#